data_9b4746d6bce9c09176c8075ae7499de8
#
_entry.id   9b4746d6bce9c09176c8075ae7499de8
#
_cell.length_a   1.000
_cell.length_b   1.000
_cell.length_c   1.000
_cell.angle_alpha   90.00
_cell.angle_beta   90.00
_cell.angle_gamma   90.00
#
_symmetry.space_group_name_H-M   'P 1'
#
loop_
_entity.id
_entity.type
_entity.pdbx_description
1 polymer ?
#
loop_
_entity_poly.entity_id
_entity_poly.type
_entity_poly.pdbx_seq_one_letter_code
_entity_poly.pdbx_strand_id
1 'polypeptide(L)'
;MKKILFAAALAALLTGCKCNQPEPVACDKPCCADSTLTAAPHGVITVTDDGQVVYTRDITAKSAQFVFDADKEWERTGDPGEVYRKVMGYNDNLMMVKVKFKKGSEGKLHSHPHVQVTYVESGEFEFTIGDETKIVKAGDVLMKVPNVVHGCKCLKDGVLIDTITPMRSTFLK
;
A
#
# COMPACT_ATOMS: atom_id res chain seq x y z
N MET A 1 -1.55 19.77 67.04
CA MET A 1 -0.15 20.26 67.10
C MET A 1 0.52 19.90 65.77
N LYS A 2 1.17 20.92 65.24
CA LYS A 2 2.13 20.96 64.11
C LYS A 2 1.64 20.69 62.71
N LYS A 3 1.44 21.78 62.02
CA LYS A 3 1.51 21.97 60.58
C LYS A 3 2.92 21.66 60.08
N ILE A 4 3.06 21.01 58.92
CA ILE A 4 4.23 21.26 58.04
C ILE A 4 3.70 21.39 56.62
N LEU A 5 3.79 22.60 56.07
CA LEU A 5 3.77 22.93 54.66
C LEU A 5 5.10 22.46 54.04
N PHE A 6 5.05 21.84 52.89
CA PHE A 6 6.12 21.95 51.93
C PHE A 6 5.53 22.14 50.53
N ALA A 7 5.61 23.39 50.11
CA ALA A 7 5.52 23.75 48.70
C ALA A 7 6.89 23.57 48.09
N ALA A 8 7.00 22.85 47.04
CA ALA A 8 8.12 22.94 46.11
C ALA A 8 7.58 22.80 44.70
N ALA A 9 7.37 23.96 44.12
CA ALA A 9 7.18 24.09 42.66
C ALA A 9 8.53 23.82 41.96
N LEU A 10 8.61 22.78 41.18
CA LEU A 10 9.67 22.60 40.24
C LEU A 10 9.08 22.72 38.83
N ALA A 11 9.17 23.93 38.31
CA ALA A 11 8.88 24.22 36.90
C ALA A 11 9.98 23.58 36.05
N ALA A 12 9.74 22.42 35.51
CA ALA A 12 10.58 21.90 34.44
C ALA A 12 10.17 22.55 33.11
N LEU A 13 10.98 23.47 32.65
CA LEU A 13 10.95 24.00 31.29
C LEU A 13 11.28 22.85 30.32
N LEU A 14 10.27 22.15 29.86
CA LEU A 14 10.38 21.28 28.70
C LEU A 14 10.17 22.13 27.44
N THR A 15 11.26 22.66 26.89
CA THR A 15 11.28 23.19 25.54
C THR A 15 11.31 22.01 24.56
N GLY A 16 10.21 21.33 24.43
CA GLY A 16 9.97 20.35 23.38
C GLY A 16 9.31 21.04 22.20
N CYS A 17 9.98 21.09 21.08
CA CYS A 17 9.41 21.51 19.82
C CYS A 17 8.28 20.53 19.46
N LYS A 18 7.02 20.89 19.76
CA LYS A 18 5.84 20.09 19.35
C LYS A 18 5.48 20.42 17.93
N CYS A 19 6.07 19.69 16.98
CA CYS A 19 5.62 19.70 15.57
C CYS A 19 4.46 18.73 15.34
N ASN A 20 3.50 18.66 16.27
CA ASN A 20 2.35 17.76 16.13
C ASN A 20 1.05 18.50 16.46
N GLN A 21 0.76 19.55 15.68
CA GLN A 21 -0.52 20.23 15.74
C GLN A 21 -1.09 20.37 14.32
N PRO A 22 -2.38 20.13 14.11
CA PRO A 22 -3.01 20.19 12.79
C PRO A 22 -3.33 21.63 12.31
N GLU A 23 -2.80 22.65 12.95
CA GLU A 23 -2.96 24.04 12.52
C GLU A 23 -1.63 24.64 12.04
N PRO A 24 -1.62 25.44 10.97
CA PRO A 24 -0.40 26.05 10.46
C PRO A 24 0.08 27.14 11.44
N VAL A 25 0.99 26.75 12.31
CA VAL A 25 1.71 27.72 13.14
C VAL A 25 2.91 28.18 12.34
N ALA A 26 3.04 29.50 12.12
CA ALA A 26 4.23 30.08 11.54
C ALA A 26 5.45 29.68 12.40
N CYS A 27 6.34 28.90 11.83
CA CYS A 27 7.58 28.49 12.48
C CYS A 27 8.73 29.27 11.83
N ASP A 28 9.33 30.21 12.59
CA ASP A 28 10.43 31.04 12.11
C ASP A 28 11.79 30.31 12.04
N LYS A 29 11.78 28.98 12.03
CA LYS A 29 13.00 28.17 11.94
C LYS A 29 13.16 27.58 10.56
N PRO A 30 14.39 27.44 10.04
CA PRO A 30 14.67 26.89 8.70
C PRO A 30 14.13 25.48 8.45
N CYS A 31 13.85 24.69 9.51
CA CYS A 31 13.24 23.37 9.39
C CYS A 31 11.75 23.39 9.04
N CYS A 32 11.11 24.57 9.03
CA CYS A 32 9.72 24.78 8.64
C CYS A 32 9.61 25.66 7.39
N ALA A 33 10.72 25.92 6.71
CA ALA A 33 10.73 26.67 5.47
C ALA A 33 10.03 25.82 4.40
N ASP A 34 8.81 26.09 4.30
CA ASP A 34 7.90 26.15 3.19
C ASP A 34 8.27 25.31 1.97
N SER A 35 7.89 24.06 2.04
CA SER A 35 7.55 23.36 0.82
C SER A 35 6.20 23.89 0.37
N THR A 36 6.18 24.87 -0.52
CA THR A 36 4.97 25.31 -1.22
C THR A 36 4.44 24.14 -2.04
N LEU A 37 3.58 23.37 -1.41
CA LEU A 37 2.79 22.33 -2.04
C LEU A 37 1.80 22.99 -2.99
N THR A 38 2.22 23.25 -4.21
CA THR A 38 1.27 23.58 -5.28
C THR A 38 0.59 22.29 -5.69
N ALA A 39 -0.66 22.13 -5.26
CA ALA A 39 -1.47 20.98 -5.66
C ALA A 39 -1.68 21.01 -7.17
N ALA A 40 -0.96 20.14 -7.87
CA ALA A 40 -1.31 19.79 -9.24
C ALA A 40 -2.53 18.85 -9.21
N PRO A 41 -3.45 18.92 -10.18
CA PRO A 41 -4.68 18.12 -10.20
C PRO A 41 -4.46 16.60 -10.22
N HIS A 42 -3.21 16.13 -10.34
CA HIS A 42 -2.84 14.72 -10.43
C HIS A 42 -1.71 14.30 -9.47
N GLY A 43 -1.47 15.07 -8.42
CA GLY A 43 -0.45 14.80 -7.43
C GLY A 43 0.64 15.86 -7.36
N VAL A 44 1.31 15.93 -6.23
CA VAL A 44 2.38 16.88 -5.94
C VAL A 44 3.70 16.14 -5.95
N ILE A 45 4.68 16.69 -6.66
CA ILE A 45 6.07 16.28 -6.55
C ILE A 45 6.74 17.29 -5.63
N THR A 46 7.23 16.83 -4.49
CA THR A 46 8.00 17.66 -3.58
C THR A 46 9.44 17.15 -3.56
N VAL A 47 10.38 18.05 -3.71
CA VAL A 47 11.80 17.76 -3.44
C VAL A 47 12.09 18.27 -2.05
N THR A 48 12.45 17.37 -1.14
CA THR A 48 12.80 17.71 0.24
C THR A 48 14.21 18.32 0.29
N ASP A 49 14.54 19.03 1.39
CA ASP A 49 15.83 19.72 1.55
C ASP A 49 17.04 18.75 1.51
N ASP A 50 16.83 17.47 1.76
CA ASP A 50 17.81 16.39 1.62
C ASP A 50 17.86 15.80 0.20
N GLY A 51 17.13 16.40 -0.75
CA GLY A 51 17.11 16.01 -2.16
C GLY A 51 16.23 14.80 -2.47
N GLN A 52 15.41 14.32 -1.53
CA GLN A 52 14.47 13.24 -1.81
C GLN A 52 13.28 13.77 -2.64
N VAL A 53 12.87 12.97 -3.61
CA VAL A 53 11.68 13.25 -4.41
C VAL A 53 10.48 12.53 -3.78
N VAL A 54 9.58 13.30 -3.22
CA VAL A 54 8.34 12.78 -2.64
C VAL A 54 7.20 13.00 -3.64
N TYR A 55 6.57 11.92 -4.05
CA TYR A 55 5.36 11.98 -4.86
C TYR A 55 4.15 11.90 -3.94
N THR A 56 3.42 12.98 -3.84
CA THR A 56 2.10 12.98 -3.19
C THR A 56 1.05 12.91 -4.28
N ARG A 57 0.41 11.79 -4.44
CA ARG A 57 -0.75 11.64 -5.32
C ARG A 57 -2.01 12.02 -4.54
N ASP A 58 -3.11 12.19 -5.26
CA ASP A 58 -4.41 12.30 -4.63
C ASP A 58 -4.67 11.03 -3.81
N ILE A 59 -4.70 11.17 -2.49
CA ILE A 59 -4.93 10.07 -1.55
C ILE A 59 -6.41 9.84 -1.25
N THR A 60 -7.31 10.66 -1.85
CA THR A 60 -8.74 10.41 -1.70
C THR A 60 -9.11 9.04 -2.25
N ALA A 61 -10.01 8.37 -1.56
CA ALA A 61 -10.51 7.09 -2.03
C ALA A 61 -11.29 7.27 -3.33
N LYS A 62 -10.96 6.50 -4.35
CA LYS A 62 -11.70 6.43 -5.62
C LYS A 62 -12.66 5.25 -5.66
N SER A 63 -12.53 4.33 -4.72
CA SER A 63 -13.54 3.34 -4.37
C SER A 63 -14.36 3.81 -3.17
N ALA A 64 -15.45 3.12 -2.85
CA ALA A 64 -16.15 3.32 -1.58
C ALA A 64 -15.18 3.09 -0.39
N GLN A 65 -15.41 3.78 0.73
CA GLN A 65 -14.61 3.60 1.95
C GLN A 65 -14.79 2.19 2.52
N PHE A 66 -15.99 1.65 2.43
CA PHE A 66 -16.32 0.27 2.78
C PHE A 66 -16.59 -0.52 1.50
N VAL A 67 -15.77 -1.53 1.23
CA VAL A 67 -15.93 -2.40 0.07
C VAL A 67 -16.16 -3.82 0.57
N PHE A 68 -17.38 -4.29 0.41
CA PHE A 68 -17.76 -5.63 0.83
C PHE A 68 -17.47 -6.65 -0.28
N ASP A 69 -16.87 -7.77 0.08
CA ASP A 69 -16.51 -8.82 -0.89
C ASP A 69 -17.74 -9.38 -1.61
N ALA A 70 -18.86 -9.46 -0.89
CA ALA A 70 -20.12 -9.95 -1.45
C ALA A 70 -20.69 -9.07 -2.55
N ASP A 71 -20.39 -7.75 -2.53
CA ASP A 71 -20.90 -6.78 -3.50
C ASP A 71 -20.02 -6.69 -4.76
N LYS A 72 -18.96 -7.47 -4.83
CA LYS A 72 -18.00 -7.47 -5.95
C LYS A 72 -18.12 -8.73 -6.77
N GLU A 73 -18.36 -8.54 -8.06
CA GLU A 73 -18.36 -9.64 -9.00
C GLU A 73 -16.95 -10.09 -9.37
N TRP A 74 -16.80 -11.41 -9.59
CA TRP A 74 -15.58 -11.98 -10.10
C TRP A 74 -15.50 -11.82 -11.62
N GLU A 75 -14.48 -11.13 -12.09
CA GLU A 75 -14.19 -10.99 -13.51
C GLU A 75 -13.16 -12.03 -13.93
N ARG A 76 -13.45 -12.75 -15.01
CA ARG A 76 -12.49 -13.68 -15.57
C ARG A 76 -11.32 -12.92 -16.19
N THR A 77 -10.09 -13.36 -15.89
CA THR A 77 -8.88 -12.81 -16.51
C THR A 77 -8.57 -13.51 -17.85
N GLY A 78 -7.57 -13.01 -18.58
CA GLY A 78 -7.06 -13.66 -19.79
C GLY A 78 -5.98 -14.71 -19.53
N ASP A 79 -5.75 -15.07 -18.27
CA ASP A 79 -4.76 -16.06 -17.89
C ASP A 79 -5.21 -17.49 -18.21
N PRO A 80 -4.25 -18.46 -18.39
CA PRO A 80 -4.59 -19.84 -18.65
C PRO A 80 -5.37 -20.48 -17.50
N GLY A 81 -6.41 -21.20 -17.85
CA GLY A 81 -7.28 -21.88 -16.91
C GLY A 81 -8.39 -21.00 -16.37
N GLU A 82 -8.79 -21.25 -15.14
CA GLU A 82 -9.87 -20.52 -14.45
C GLU A 82 -9.29 -19.57 -13.42
N VAL A 83 -8.97 -18.35 -13.88
CA VAL A 83 -8.47 -17.27 -13.06
C VAL A 83 -9.46 -16.11 -13.08
N TYR A 84 -9.81 -15.62 -11.91
CA TYR A 84 -10.79 -14.54 -11.72
C TYR A 84 -10.22 -13.47 -10.81
N ARG A 85 -10.61 -12.22 -11.03
CA ARG A 85 -10.16 -11.07 -10.27
C ARG A 85 -11.34 -10.23 -9.76
N LYS A 86 -11.19 -9.63 -8.58
CA LYS A 86 -12.03 -8.55 -8.05
C LYS A 86 -11.14 -7.37 -7.69
N VAL A 87 -11.45 -6.17 -8.18
CA VAL A 87 -10.85 -4.94 -7.66
C VAL A 87 -11.62 -4.53 -6.41
N MET A 88 -10.91 -4.44 -5.31
CA MET A 88 -11.47 -4.06 -4.01
C MET A 88 -11.36 -2.54 -3.78
N GLY A 89 -10.55 -2.11 -2.84
CA GLY A 89 -10.36 -0.68 -2.56
C GLY A 89 -9.18 -0.09 -3.32
N TYR A 90 -9.29 1.16 -3.75
CA TYR A 90 -8.19 1.84 -4.42
C TYR A 90 -8.29 3.38 -4.38
N ASN A 91 -7.15 4.00 -4.55
CA ASN A 91 -6.94 5.39 -4.93
C ASN A 91 -5.74 5.45 -5.89
N ASP A 92 -5.22 6.64 -6.22
CA ASP A 92 -4.10 6.75 -7.16
C ASP A 92 -2.80 6.12 -6.66
N ASN A 93 -2.62 6.00 -5.33
CA ASN A 93 -1.41 5.47 -4.73
C ASN A 93 -1.44 3.97 -4.49
N LEU A 94 -2.62 3.42 -4.27
CA LEU A 94 -2.77 2.06 -3.78
C LEU A 94 -4.00 1.39 -4.39
N MET A 95 -3.87 0.10 -4.68
CA MET A 95 -4.98 -0.75 -5.11
C MET A 95 -4.86 -2.11 -4.42
N MET A 96 -5.97 -2.60 -3.93
CA MET A 96 -6.10 -3.98 -3.46
C MET A 96 -6.96 -4.79 -4.41
N VAL A 97 -6.49 -5.99 -4.75
CA VAL A 97 -7.16 -6.91 -5.67
C VAL A 97 -7.19 -8.30 -5.05
N LYS A 98 -8.29 -9.00 -5.19
CA LYS A 98 -8.36 -10.45 -4.94
C LYS A 98 -8.26 -11.18 -6.27
N VAL A 99 -7.45 -12.23 -6.31
CA VAL A 99 -7.29 -13.08 -7.50
C VAL A 99 -7.53 -14.53 -7.10
N LYS A 100 -8.58 -15.13 -7.66
CA LYS A 100 -8.98 -16.51 -7.40
C LYS A 100 -8.51 -17.41 -8.53
N PHE A 101 -7.91 -18.54 -8.16
CA PHE A 101 -7.40 -19.53 -9.07
C PHE A 101 -8.05 -20.89 -8.79
N LYS A 102 -8.38 -21.61 -9.85
CA LYS A 102 -8.64 -23.02 -9.80
C LYS A 102 -7.34 -23.81 -9.97
N LYS A 103 -7.27 -25.00 -9.38
CA LYS A 103 -6.12 -25.91 -9.52
C LYS A 103 -5.75 -26.11 -10.99
N GLY A 104 -4.46 -26.01 -11.29
CA GLY A 104 -3.89 -26.12 -12.63
C GLY A 104 -3.94 -24.84 -13.45
N SER A 105 -4.60 -23.78 -12.96
CA SER A 105 -4.58 -22.47 -13.60
C SER A 105 -3.25 -21.76 -13.36
N GLU A 106 -2.92 -20.82 -14.24
CA GLU A 106 -1.65 -20.10 -14.21
C GLU A 106 -1.87 -18.59 -14.24
N GLY A 107 -1.17 -17.85 -13.40
CA GLY A 107 -0.87 -16.44 -13.61
C GLY A 107 0.38 -16.35 -14.47
N LYS A 108 0.22 -15.97 -15.74
CA LYS A 108 1.33 -15.92 -16.71
C LYS A 108 2.51 -15.12 -16.19
N LEU A 109 3.72 -15.55 -16.54
CA LEU A 109 4.92 -14.77 -16.30
C LEU A 109 4.78 -13.40 -17.00
N HIS A 110 4.93 -12.34 -16.21
CA HIS A 110 4.84 -10.96 -16.67
C HIS A 110 5.63 -10.04 -15.74
N SER A 111 5.79 -8.79 -16.16
CA SER A 111 6.37 -7.74 -15.33
C SER A 111 5.57 -6.44 -15.46
N HIS A 112 5.70 -5.57 -14.50
CA HIS A 112 5.06 -4.24 -14.50
C HIS A 112 5.82 -3.27 -13.58
N PRO A 113 5.68 -1.95 -13.77
CA PRO A 113 6.45 -0.94 -13.03
C PRO A 113 5.94 -0.68 -11.60
N HIS A 114 5.05 -1.50 -11.09
CA HIS A 114 4.47 -1.33 -9.77
C HIS A 114 5.23 -2.19 -8.74
N VAL A 115 5.29 -1.71 -7.51
CA VAL A 115 5.58 -2.57 -6.36
C VAL A 115 4.31 -3.35 -6.04
N GLN A 116 4.45 -4.64 -5.77
CA GLN A 116 3.32 -5.49 -5.42
C GLN A 116 3.66 -6.39 -4.24
N VAL A 117 2.78 -6.40 -3.25
CA VAL A 117 2.80 -7.39 -2.17
C VAL A 117 1.62 -8.33 -2.38
N THR A 118 1.90 -9.64 -2.36
CA THR A 118 0.87 -10.68 -2.41
C THR A 118 0.80 -11.41 -1.09
N TYR A 119 -0.37 -11.48 -0.51
CA TYR A 119 -0.68 -12.38 0.60
C TYR A 119 -1.45 -13.59 0.06
N VAL A 120 -1.05 -14.78 0.44
CA VAL A 120 -1.77 -16.01 0.11
C VAL A 120 -2.89 -16.19 1.12
N GLU A 121 -4.13 -15.86 0.75
CA GLU A 121 -5.32 -16.03 1.60
C GLU A 121 -5.66 -17.52 1.76
N SER A 122 -5.56 -18.27 0.67
CA SER A 122 -5.87 -19.70 0.65
C SER A 122 -5.17 -20.40 -0.51
N GLY A 123 -5.12 -21.73 -0.46
CA GLY A 123 -4.55 -22.56 -1.51
C GLY A 123 -3.05 -22.78 -1.41
N GLU A 124 -2.48 -23.26 -2.51
CA GLU A 124 -1.05 -23.56 -2.64
C GLU A 124 -0.62 -23.24 -4.07
N PHE A 125 0.51 -22.56 -4.23
CA PHE A 125 0.99 -22.08 -5.51
C PHE A 125 2.48 -22.36 -5.66
N GLU A 126 2.89 -22.76 -6.86
CA GLU A 126 4.26 -22.66 -7.31
C GLU A 126 4.44 -21.24 -7.86
N PHE A 127 5.24 -20.43 -7.20
CA PHE A 127 5.39 -19.01 -7.51
C PHE A 127 6.82 -18.70 -7.95
N THR A 128 6.96 -18.03 -9.09
CA THR A 128 8.23 -17.58 -9.64
C THR A 128 8.36 -16.07 -9.49
N ILE A 129 9.50 -15.59 -8.95
CA ILE A 129 9.89 -14.19 -8.89
C ILE A 129 11.35 -14.08 -9.33
N GLY A 130 11.63 -13.42 -10.44
CA GLY A 130 12.95 -13.43 -11.05
C GLY A 130 13.40 -14.85 -11.37
N ASP A 131 14.54 -15.24 -10.84
CA ASP A 131 15.13 -16.55 -11.05
C ASP A 131 14.75 -17.58 -9.96
N GLU A 132 13.97 -17.17 -8.96
CA GLU A 132 13.57 -18.04 -7.86
C GLU A 132 12.14 -18.58 -8.05
N THR A 133 11.97 -19.89 -7.84
CA THR A 133 10.66 -20.54 -7.79
C THR A 133 10.50 -21.25 -6.45
N LYS A 134 9.40 -20.99 -5.77
CA LYS A 134 9.07 -21.57 -4.46
C LYS A 134 7.60 -21.97 -4.38
N ILE A 135 7.33 -23.00 -3.55
CA ILE A 135 5.96 -23.33 -3.16
C ILE A 135 5.56 -22.42 -2.01
N VAL A 136 4.45 -21.73 -2.18
CA VAL A 136 3.84 -20.84 -1.17
C VAL A 136 2.42 -21.31 -0.87
N LYS A 137 1.97 -21.05 0.35
CA LYS A 137 0.69 -21.50 0.86
C LYS A 137 0.02 -20.44 1.74
N ALA A 138 -1.20 -20.69 2.16
CA ALA A 138 -1.95 -19.79 3.01
C ALA A 138 -1.12 -19.28 4.20
N GLY A 139 -1.09 -17.95 4.38
CA GLY A 139 -0.30 -17.23 5.38
C GLY A 139 1.01 -16.65 4.85
N ASP A 140 1.52 -17.13 3.72
CA ASP A 140 2.77 -16.63 3.14
C ASP A 140 2.59 -15.27 2.45
N VAL A 141 3.66 -14.49 2.42
CA VAL A 141 3.72 -13.17 1.78
C VAL A 141 4.86 -13.13 0.76
N LEU A 142 4.58 -12.53 -0.39
CA LEU A 142 5.56 -12.34 -1.46
C LEU A 142 5.70 -10.85 -1.79
N MET A 143 6.95 -10.38 -1.93
CA MET A 143 7.26 -9.01 -2.32
C MET A 143 7.83 -8.99 -3.73
N LYS A 144 7.25 -8.17 -4.60
CA LYS A 144 7.71 -7.97 -5.97
C LYS A 144 8.10 -6.52 -6.18
N VAL A 145 9.35 -6.31 -6.54
CA VAL A 145 9.88 -4.97 -6.90
C VAL A 145 9.49 -4.62 -8.34
N PRO A 146 9.52 -3.34 -8.71
CA PRO A 146 9.20 -2.92 -10.06
C PRO A 146 9.97 -3.71 -11.13
N ASN A 147 9.26 -4.10 -12.17
CA ASN A 147 9.79 -4.78 -13.36
C ASN A 147 10.41 -6.18 -13.15
N VAL A 148 10.36 -6.74 -11.93
CA VAL A 148 10.73 -8.14 -11.76
C VAL A 148 9.70 -9.03 -12.47
N VAL A 149 10.19 -10.01 -13.26
CA VAL A 149 9.32 -11.01 -13.89
C VAL A 149 8.75 -11.91 -12.80
N HIS A 150 7.45 -12.12 -12.82
CA HIS A 150 6.80 -13.00 -11.86
C HIS A 150 5.53 -13.64 -12.43
N GLY A 151 5.14 -14.73 -11.81
CA GLY A 151 3.93 -15.48 -12.15
C GLY A 151 3.77 -16.68 -11.24
N CYS A 152 2.68 -17.44 -11.41
CA CYS A 152 2.43 -18.60 -10.57
C CYS A 152 1.64 -19.68 -11.29
N LYS A 153 1.74 -20.90 -10.75
CA LYS A 153 0.87 -22.02 -11.06
C LYS A 153 0.11 -22.44 -9.81
N CYS A 154 -1.19 -22.55 -9.92
CA CYS A 154 -2.05 -22.94 -8.82
C CYS A 154 -2.01 -24.47 -8.63
N LEU A 155 -1.52 -24.92 -7.49
CA LEU A 155 -1.43 -26.36 -7.14
C LEU A 155 -2.67 -26.86 -6.39
N LYS A 156 -3.31 -25.95 -5.61
CA LYS A 156 -4.60 -26.17 -4.95
C LYS A 156 -5.44 -24.92 -5.07
N ASP A 157 -6.75 -25.08 -5.35
CA ASP A 157 -7.69 -23.95 -5.41
C ASP A 157 -7.39 -22.92 -4.33
N GLY A 158 -7.26 -21.66 -4.73
CA GLY A 158 -6.87 -20.64 -3.77
C GLY A 158 -7.13 -19.21 -4.21
N VAL A 159 -6.87 -18.31 -3.28
CA VAL A 159 -7.03 -16.86 -3.44
C VAL A 159 -5.76 -16.16 -3.01
N LEU A 160 -5.32 -15.26 -3.86
CA LEU A 160 -4.25 -14.30 -3.59
C LEU A 160 -4.86 -12.92 -3.33
N ILE A 161 -4.31 -12.18 -2.39
CA ILE A 161 -4.62 -10.77 -2.17
C ILE A 161 -3.40 -9.96 -2.60
N ASP A 162 -3.55 -9.20 -3.68
CA ASP A 162 -2.51 -8.33 -4.20
C ASP A 162 -2.74 -6.89 -3.75
N THR A 163 -1.71 -6.29 -3.15
CA THR A 163 -1.65 -4.87 -2.85
C THR A 163 -0.59 -4.24 -3.76
N ILE A 164 -1.00 -3.26 -4.56
CA ILE A 164 -0.23 -2.72 -5.68
C ILE A 164 -0.08 -1.20 -5.52
N THR A 165 1.14 -0.70 -5.64
CA THR A 165 1.44 0.74 -5.60
C THR A 165 2.40 1.15 -6.74
N PRO A 166 2.13 2.28 -7.43
CA PRO A 166 0.86 2.98 -7.51
C PRO A 166 -0.27 2.08 -8.05
N MET A 167 -1.51 2.56 -8.03
CA MET A 167 -2.61 1.75 -8.54
C MET A 167 -2.41 1.35 -10.00
N ARG A 168 -2.84 0.15 -10.37
CA ARG A 168 -2.75 -0.37 -11.73
C ARG A 168 -4.04 -0.06 -12.49
N SER A 169 -4.04 1.06 -13.23
CA SER A 169 -5.23 1.57 -13.96
C SER A 169 -5.77 0.58 -14.99
N THR A 170 -4.92 -0.30 -15.55
CA THR A 170 -5.34 -1.33 -16.51
C THR A 170 -6.30 -2.37 -15.92
N PHE A 171 -6.49 -2.38 -14.60
CA PHE A 171 -7.47 -3.24 -13.93
C PHE A 171 -8.85 -2.58 -13.79
N LEU A 172 -8.94 -1.30 -14.06
CA LEU A 172 -10.20 -0.55 -14.09
C LEU A 172 -10.72 -0.52 -15.54
N LYS A 173 -12.00 -0.77 -15.71
CA LYS A 173 -12.70 -0.63 -17.00
C LYS A 173 -13.31 0.75 -17.12
#